data_c84d98c9a4b0526059f453a4b65d8bd1
#
_entry.id   c84d98c9a4b0526059f453a4b65d8bd1
#
_cell.length_a   1.000
_cell.length_b   1.000
_cell.length_c   1.000
_cell.angle_alpha   90.00
_cell.angle_beta   90.00
_cell.angle_gamma   90.00
#
_symmetry.space_group_name_H-M   'P 1'
#
loop_
_entity.id
_entity.type
_entity.pdbx_description
1 polymer ?
#
loop_
_entity_poly.entity_id
_entity_poly.type
_entity_poly.pdbx_seq_one_letter_code
_entity_poly.pdbx_strand_id
1 'polypeptide(L)'
;EMLRSLVGSEMCIRDREKIVPAQLDSFESITGKGIKVVYQGETYWVGSHKLLKDFSASLSDVLAEMMVQYESDGNSIVYFGRGSEVLAVIAIADQIKPTSAEAVKELKRQGIDICMLTGDGQRTALAVSGKLGIDRFVADALPDDKEEFVRELQMQGKTVAMVGDGINDSQALALADVSIAMGKGTDIAMDVAMVTLMTSDLLLLPRAFELSRQTVKLIHQNLFWAFIYNLIGIPIAAGILFPINGLLLNPMLASAAMAFSSVSVVLNSLSLARK
;
A
#
# COMPACT_ATOMS: atom_id res chain seq x y z
N GLU A 1 -24.45 -12.98 0.63
CA GLU A 1 -22.98 -12.92 0.89
C GLU A 1 -22.55 -11.55 1.44
N MET A 2 -23.20 -10.46 1.06
CA MET A 2 -22.95 -9.10 1.60
C MET A 2 -23.23 -8.97 3.11
N LEU A 3 -24.09 -9.82 3.68
CA LEU A 3 -24.44 -9.82 5.12
C LEU A 3 -23.35 -10.37 6.05
N ARG A 4 -22.30 -11.03 5.51
CA ARG A 4 -21.22 -11.60 6.34
C ARG A 4 -20.09 -10.63 6.64
N SER A 5 -19.93 -9.53 5.89
CA SER A 5 -18.89 -8.53 6.13
C SER A 5 -19.26 -7.46 7.17
N LEU A 6 -20.54 -7.36 7.52
CA LEU A 6 -21.06 -6.47 8.57
C LEU A 6 -21.14 -7.15 9.95
N VAL A 7 -20.36 -8.20 10.18
CA VAL A 7 -20.26 -8.88 11.48
C VAL A 7 -19.30 -8.08 12.36
N GLY A 8 -19.80 -6.98 12.91
CA GLY A 8 -19.06 -6.11 13.81
C GLY A 8 -19.99 -5.21 14.63
N SER A 9 -19.53 -4.04 14.96
CA SER A 9 -20.20 -3.05 15.81
C SER A 9 -21.57 -2.58 15.30
N GLU A 10 -21.78 -2.53 13.97
CA GLU A 10 -23.02 -2.01 13.38
C GLU A 10 -24.24 -2.91 13.64
N MET A 11 -24.08 -4.23 13.54
CA MET A 11 -25.18 -5.15 13.91
C MET A 11 -25.51 -5.05 15.38
N CYS A 12 -24.52 -4.86 16.24
CA CYS A 12 -24.72 -4.68 17.69
C CYS A 12 -25.48 -3.38 18.00
N ILE A 13 -25.19 -2.29 17.27
CA ILE A 13 -25.91 -1.00 17.43
C ILE A 13 -27.37 -1.15 16.99
N ARG A 14 -27.64 -1.72 15.83
CA ARG A 14 -28.98 -1.96 15.30
C ARG A 14 -29.81 -2.79 16.29
N ASP A 15 -29.25 -3.88 16.80
CA ASP A 15 -29.95 -4.80 17.70
C ASP A 15 -30.18 -4.17 19.07
N ARG A 16 -29.24 -3.38 19.57
CA ARG A 16 -29.37 -2.61 20.80
C ARG A 16 -30.49 -1.58 20.74
N GLU A 17 -30.55 -0.83 19.65
CA GLU A 17 -31.54 0.23 19.41
C GLU A 17 -32.87 -0.34 18.86
N LYS A 18 -32.95 -1.66 18.63
CA LYS A 18 -34.14 -2.35 18.06
C LYS A 18 -34.62 -1.74 16.74
N ILE A 19 -33.71 -1.28 15.92
CA ILE A 19 -34.03 -0.67 14.63
C ILE A 19 -34.45 -1.79 13.66
N VAL A 20 -35.65 -1.68 13.13
CA VAL A 20 -36.15 -2.56 12.05
C VAL A 20 -35.75 -1.97 10.71
N PRO A 21 -34.92 -2.67 9.88
CA PRO A 21 -34.57 -2.17 8.57
C PRO A 21 -35.80 -1.96 7.69
N ALA A 22 -35.83 -0.84 6.97
CA ALA A 22 -36.88 -0.60 5.98
C ALA A 22 -36.71 -1.58 4.82
N GLN A 23 -37.85 -2.05 4.27
CA GLN A 23 -37.83 -2.83 3.04
C GLN A 23 -37.66 -1.88 1.85
N LEU A 24 -36.58 -2.06 1.09
CA LEU A 24 -36.26 -1.22 -0.06
C LEU A 24 -36.88 -1.80 -1.33
N ASP A 25 -37.38 -0.91 -2.21
CA ASP A 25 -37.89 -1.29 -3.52
C ASP A 25 -36.77 -1.67 -4.49
N SER A 26 -35.62 -0.94 -4.41
CA SER A 26 -34.41 -1.27 -5.15
C SER A 26 -33.16 -0.80 -4.43
N PHE A 27 -32.02 -1.43 -4.74
CA PHE A 27 -30.69 -1.10 -4.22
C PHE A 27 -29.67 -1.17 -5.35
N GLU A 28 -28.87 -0.12 -5.49
CA GLU A 28 -27.80 -0.02 -6.49
C GLU A 28 -26.52 0.49 -5.80
N SER A 29 -25.42 -0.23 -5.96
CA SER A 29 -24.09 0.20 -5.52
C SER A 29 -23.35 0.82 -6.70
N ILE A 30 -22.89 2.06 -6.55
CA ILE A 30 -22.13 2.82 -7.56
C ILE A 30 -20.68 2.86 -7.10
N THR A 31 -19.83 2.10 -7.80
CA THR A 31 -18.42 1.92 -7.44
C THR A 31 -17.71 3.26 -7.26
N GLY A 32 -17.05 3.45 -6.12
CA GLY A 32 -16.28 4.65 -5.79
C GLY A 32 -17.09 5.92 -5.55
N LYS A 33 -18.44 5.85 -5.62
CA LYS A 33 -19.31 7.02 -5.39
C LYS A 33 -20.24 6.84 -4.20
N GLY A 34 -20.82 5.64 -4.02
CA GLY A 34 -21.75 5.37 -2.93
C GLY A 34 -22.87 4.40 -3.32
N ILE A 35 -24.02 4.55 -2.69
CA ILE A 35 -25.19 3.72 -2.89
C ILE A 35 -26.42 4.59 -3.21
N LYS A 36 -27.32 4.02 -4.01
CA LYS A 36 -28.63 4.59 -4.34
C LYS A 36 -29.69 3.55 -4.03
N VAL A 37 -30.78 3.99 -3.42
CA VAL A 37 -31.91 3.13 -3.07
C VAL A 37 -33.22 3.78 -3.46
N VAL A 38 -34.23 2.97 -3.75
CA VAL A 38 -35.62 3.43 -3.88
C VAL A 38 -36.39 2.91 -2.67
N TYR A 39 -37.09 3.80 -2.00
CA TYR A 39 -37.94 3.50 -0.87
C TYR A 39 -39.27 4.27 -0.99
N GLN A 40 -40.38 3.55 -1.02
CA GLN A 40 -41.73 4.12 -1.20
C GLN A 40 -41.85 5.02 -2.44
N GLY A 41 -41.18 4.62 -3.56
CA GLY A 41 -41.19 5.35 -4.82
C GLY A 41 -40.26 6.59 -4.85
N GLU A 42 -39.60 6.95 -3.77
CA GLU A 42 -38.61 8.03 -3.71
C GLU A 42 -37.18 7.50 -3.78
N THR A 43 -36.31 8.26 -4.45
CA THR A 43 -34.88 7.91 -4.57
C THR A 43 -34.10 8.54 -3.45
N TYR A 44 -33.45 7.71 -2.64
CA TYR A 44 -32.46 8.12 -1.63
C TYR A 44 -31.07 7.69 -2.06
N TRP A 45 -30.06 8.41 -1.58
CA TRP A 45 -28.69 8.08 -1.88
C TRP A 45 -27.77 8.45 -0.71
N VAL A 46 -26.69 7.67 -0.58
CA VAL A 46 -25.62 7.91 0.40
C VAL A 46 -24.28 7.79 -0.31
N GLY A 47 -23.42 8.79 -0.24
CA GLY A 47 -22.14 8.70 -0.93
C GLY A 47 -21.26 9.92 -0.83
N SER A 48 -20.23 9.92 -1.68
CA SER A 48 -19.20 10.95 -1.77
C SER A 48 -19.72 12.23 -2.46
N HIS A 49 -18.87 13.25 -2.47
CA HIS A 49 -19.12 14.50 -3.20
C HIS A 49 -19.38 14.27 -4.72
N LYS A 50 -18.83 13.21 -5.32
CA LYS A 50 -19.12 12.84 -6.71
C LYS A 50 -20.58 12.45 -6.90
N LEU A 51 -21.13 11.66 -5.98
CA LEU A 51 -22.53 11.25 -6.03
C LEU A 51 -23.46 12.45 -5.82
N LEU A 52 -23.10 13.38 -4.91
CA LEU A 52 -23.84 14.63 -4.71
C LEU A 52 -23.92 15.44 -6.02
N LYS A 53 -22.85 15.53 -6.80
CA LYS A 53 -22.83 16.21 -8.10
C LYS A 53 -23.70 15.48 -9.13
N ASP A 54 -23.66 14.15 -9.18
CA ASP A 54 -24.47 13.35 -10.10
C ASP A 54 -25.98 13.59 -9.89
N PHE A 55 -26.39 13.79 -8.64
CA PHE A 55 -27.78 14.14 -8.29
C PHE A 55 -28.09 15.64 -8.38
N SER A 56 -27.09 16.48 -8.75
CA SER A 56 -27.21 17.95 -8.74
C SER A 56 -27.79 18.48 -7.42
N ALA A 57 -27.45 17.82 -6.31
CA ALA A 57 -27.99 18.11 -5.00
C ALA A 57 -27.36 19.35 -4.40
N SER A 58 -28.20 20.18 -3.75
CA SER A 58 -27.77 21.41 -3.09
C SER A 58 -27.63 21.24 -1.58
N LEU A 59 -26.57 21.81 -1.02
CA LEU A 59 -26.37 21.94 0.42
C LEU A 59 -26.97 23.24 0.93
N SER A 60 -27.54 23.22 2.13
CA SER A 60 -27.87 24.47 2.84
C SER A 60 -26.57 25.14 3.31
N ASP A 61 -26.60 26.47 3.44
CA ASP A 61 -25.42 27.25 3.89
C ASP A 61 -24.85 26.74 5.23
N VAL A 62 -25.73 26.37 6.16
CA VAL A 62 -25.34 25.84 7.47
C VAL A 62 -24.58 24.52 7.33
N LEU A 63 -25.06 23.59 6.50
CA LEU A 63 -24.38 22.32 6.26
C LEU A 63 -23.06 22.52 5.54
N ALA A 64 -22.99 23.49 4.64
CA ALA A 64 -21.77 23.80 3.90
C ALA A 64 -20.67 24.36 4.83
N GLU A 65 -20.99 25.25 5.76
CA GLU A 65 -20.03 25.76 6.75
C GLU A 65 -19.53 24.66 7.69
N MET A 66 -20.42 23.84 8.23
CA MET A 66 -20.03 22.72 9.09
C MET A 66 -19.14 21.72 8.35
N MET A 67 -19.45 21.42 7.09
CA MET A 67 -18.65 20.52 6.26
C MET A 67 -17.22 21.03 6.10
N VAL A 68 -17.03 22.32 5.79
CA VAL A 68 -15.69 22.93 5.65
C VAL A 68 -14.85 22.74 6.90
N GLN A 69 -15.45 22.89 8.09
CA GLN A 69 -14.75 22.68 9.34
C GLN A 69 -14.34 21.21 9.54
N TYR A 70 -15.26 20.26 9.33
CA TYR A 70 -14.94 18.82 9.49
C TYR A 70 -13.91 18.35 8.48
N GLU A 71 -13.98 18.78 7.21
CA GLU A 71 -12.97 18.47 6.20
C GLU A 71 -11.58 19.02 6.57
N SER A 72 -11.51 20.24 7.14
CA SER A 72 -10.24 20.83 7.58
C SER A 72 -9.62 20.07 8.76
N ASP A 73 -10.43 19.37 9.56
CA ASP A 73 -9.99 18.51 10.63
C ASP A 73 -9.49 17.12 10.13
N GLY A 74 -9.69 16.84 8.83
CA GLY A 74 -9.28 15.61 8.16
C GLY A 74 -10.34 14.52 8.20
N ASN A 75 -11.60 14.88 8.42
CA ASN A 75 -12.70 13.91 8.39
C ASN A 75 -13.17 13.65 6.95
N SER A 76 -13.50 12.40 6.64
CA SER A 76 -14.18 12.04 5.41
C SER A 76 -15.66 12.38 5.50
N ILE A 77 -16.19 13.03 4.46
CA ILE A 77 -17.58 13.46 4.43
C ILE A 77 -18.40 12.52 3.54
N VAL A 78 -19.50 12.03 4.11
CA VAL A 78 -20.52 11.24 3.41
C VAL A 78 -21.83 12.01 3.45
N TYR A 79 -22.47 12.14 2.30
CA TYR A 79 -23.74 12.85 2.14
C TYR A 79 -24.89 11.86 2.10
N PHE A 80 -25.98 12.18 2.79
CA PHE A 80 -27.25 11.48 2.67
C PHE A 80 -28.28 12.40 2.05
N GLY A 81 -28.88 11.99 0.97
CA GLY A 81 -29.84 12.82 0.23
C GLY A 81 -31.04 12.07 -0.30
N ARG A 82 -32.06 12.85 -0.69
CA ARG A 82 -33.28 12.40 -1.37
C ARG A 82 -33.46 13.25 -2.61
N GLY A 83 -33.46 12.60 -3.80
CA GLY A 83 -33.48 13.34 -5.06
C GLY A 83 -32.34 14.37 -5.12
N SER A 84 -32.69 15.65 -5.31
CA SER A 84 -31.75 16.78 -5.35
C SER A 84 -31.56 17.52 -4.01
N GLU A 85 -32.07 16.98 -2.90
CA GLU A 85 -31.96 17.58 -1.58
C GLU A 85 -30.99 16.77 -0.69
N VAL A 86 -30.05 17.46 -0.03
CA VAL A 86 -29.20 16.85 1.01
C VAL A 86 -29.93 16.92 2.34
N LEU A 87 -30.21 15.76 2.92
CA LEU A 87 -30.92 15.62 4.20
C LEU A 87 -29.95 15.65 5.39
N ALA A 88 -28.75 15.06 5.22
CA ALA A 88 -27.75 15.00 6.27
C ALA A 88 -26.34 14.89 5.71
N VAL A 89 -25.38 15.34 6.52
CA VAL A 89 -23.94 15.17 6.29
C VAL A 89 -23.38 14.37 7.47
N ILE A 90 -22.64 13.31 7.14
CA ILE A 90 -22.01 12.41 8.11
C ILE A 90 -20.50 12.64 8.02
N ALA A 91 -19.90 13.14 9.07
CA ALA A 91 -18.44 13.26 9.16
C ALA A 91 -17.88 11.98 9.79
N ILE A 92 -17.01 11.29 9.07
CA ILE A 92 -16.33 10.09 9.54
C ILE A 92 -14.92 10.49 9.94
N ALA A 93 -14.64 10.46 11.24
CA ALA A 93 -13.31 10.69 11.79
C ALA A 93 -12.52 9.38 11.77
N ASP A 94 -11.67 9.20 10.79
CA ASP A 94 -10.72 8.09 10.82
C ASP A 94 -9.39 8.60 11.44
N GLN A 95 -8.95 7.92 12.49
CA GLN A 95 -7.72 8.31 13.17
C GLN A 95 -6.50 7.84 12.39
N ILE A 96 -5.65 8.78 12.03
CA ILE A 96 -4.32 8.45 11.50
C ILE A 96 -3.58 7.64 12.56
N LYS A 97 -3.10 6.46 12.17
CA LYS A 97 -2.32 5.61 13.08
C LYS A 97 -1.08 6.36 13.58
N PRO A 98 -0.77 6.28 14.88
CA PRO A 98 0.35 7.05 15.46
C PRO A 98 1.70 6.81 14.77
N THR A 99 1.91 5.60 14.24
CA THR A 99 3.14 5.19 13.56
C THR A 99 3.24 5.66 12.10
N SER A 100 2.15 6.19 11.50
CA SER A 100 2.13 6.54 10.09
C SER A 100 3.09 7.69 9.73
N ALA A 101 3.14 8.73 10.54
CA ALA A 101 4.04 9.87 10.30
C ALA A 101 5.52 9.47 10.40
N GLU A 102 5.85 8.58 11.34
CA GLU A 102 7.20 8.03 11.49
C GLU A 102 7.58 7.16 10.28
N ALA A 103 6.66 6.31 9.81
CA ALA A 103 6.87 5.49 8.63
C ALA A 103 7.14 6.33 7.37
N VAL A 104 6.36 7.39 7.15
CA VAL A 104 6.56 8.34 6.05
C VAL A 104 7.93 9.01 6.14
N LYS A 105 8.32 9.49 7.33
CA LYS A 105 9.62 10.11 7.55
C LYS A 105 10.77 9.15 7.25
N GLU A 106 10.64 7.90 7.69
CA GLU A 106 11.67 6.88 7.47
C GLU A 106 11.80 6.50 6.00
N LEU A 107 10.68 6.34 5.27
CA LEU A 107 10.70 6.10 3.82
C LEU A 107 11.37 7.26 3.06
N LYS A 108 11.05 8.52 3.41
CA LYS A 108 11.72 9.69 2.82
C LYS A 108 13.23 9.70 3.12
N ARG A 109 13.63 9.32 4.33
CA ARG A 109 15.06 9.18 4.71
C ARG A 109 15.77 8.14 3.85
N GLN A 110 15.07 7.10 3.44
CA GLN A 110 15.57 6.08 2.53
C GLN A 110 15.61 6.51 1.05
N GLY A 111 15.21 7.75 0.74
CA GLY A 111 15.19 8.30 -0.61
C GLY A 111 14.00 7.81 -1.45
N ILE A 112 12.89 7.42 -0.80
CA ILE A 112 11.66 6.99 -1.47
C ILE A 112 10.71 8.19 -1.54
N ASP A 113 10.29 8.54 -2.74
CA ASP A 113 9.23 9.52 -2.98
C ASP A 113 7.88 8.92 -2.60
N ILE A 114 7.05 9.68 -1.89
CA ILE A 114 5.75 9.21 -1.42
C ILE A 114 4.64 10.03 -2.06
N CYS A 115 3.64 9.34 -2.58
CA CYS A 115 2.40 9.93 -3.03
C CYS A 115 1.21 9.23 -2.36
N MET A 116 0.28 9.99 -1.83
CA MET A 116 -0.96 9.46 -1.27
C MET A 116 -2.07 9.49 -2.33
N LEU A 117 -2.71 8.35 -2.59
CA LEU A 117 -3.87 8.23 -3.46
C LEU A 117 -5.09 7.93 -2.59
N THR A 118 -6.10 8.78 -2.64
CA THR A 118 -7.30 8.61 -1.81
C THR A 118 -8.57 8.94 -2.59
N GLY A 119 -9.65 8.23 -2.26
CA GLY A 119 -11.00 8.57 -2.71
C GLY A 119 -11.64 9.72 -1.94
N ASP A 120 -11.00 10.19 -0.87
CA ASP A 120 -11.47 11.34 -0.09
C ASP A 120 -11.33 12.63 -0.88
N GLY A 121 -12.16 13.63 -0.51
CA GLY A 121 -12.13 14.96 -1.13
C GLY A 121 -10.83 15.72 -0.87
N GLN A 122 -10.58 16.70 -1.74
CA GLN A 122 -9.35 17.51 -1.77
C GLN A 122 -8.95 18.10 -0.41
N ARG A 123 -9.91 18.59 0.39
CA ARG A 123 -9.62 19.23 1.69
C ARG A 123 -9.18 18.22 2.73
N THR A 124 -9.86 17.07 2.81
CA THR A 124 -9.49 15.97 3.69
C THR A 124 -8.11 15.43 3.33
N ALA A 125 -7.87 15.19 2.04
CA ALA A 125 -6.57 14.73 1.55
C ALA A 125 -5.44 15.70 1.89
N LEU A 126 -5.66 17.01 1.73
CA LEU A 126 -4.69 18.06 2.11
C LEU A 126 -4.40 18.05 3.61
N ALA A 127 -5.44 17.93 4.45
CA ALA A 127 -5.29 17.90 5.91
C ALA A 127 -4.50 16.66 6.37
N VAL A 128 -4.83 15.49 5.81
CA VAL A 128 -4.14 14.22 6.13
C VAL A 128 -2.70 14.23 5.64
N SER A 129 -2.46 14.63 4.38
CA SER A 129 -1.11 14.71 3.81
C SER A 129 -0.21 15.67 4.59
N GLY A 130 -0.74 16.82 5.01
CA GLY A 130 -0.03 17.77 5.85
C GLY A 130 0.35 17.20 7.23
N LYS A 131 -0.57 16.49 7.90
CA LYS A 131 -0.30 15.82 9.18
C LYS A 131 0.76 14.71 9.06
N LEU A 132 0.80 14.02 7.92
CA LEU A 132 1.77 12.95 7.63
C LEU A 132 3.09 13.46 7.03
N GLY A 133 3.15 14.72 6.61
CA GLY A 133 4.30 15.29 5.91
C GLY A 133 4.47 14.71 4.49
N ILE A 134 3.39 14.39 3.79
CA ILE A 134 3.39 13.91 2.41
C ILE A 134 3.19 15.10 1.48
N ASP A 135 4.13 15.32 0.55
CA ASP A 135 4.13 16.50 -0.33
C ASP A 135 3.25 16.33 -1.57
N ARG A 136 2.96 15.09 -1.96
CA ARG A 136 2.18 14.79 -3.17
C ARG A 136 1.00 13.91 -2.81
N PHE A 137 -0.18 14.30 -3.26
CA PHE A 137 -1.38 13.48 -3.11
C PHE A 137 -2.32 13.66 -4.31
N VAL A 138 -3.15 12.65 -4.55
CA VAL A 138 -4.26 12.67 -5.49
C VAL A 138 -5.52 12.39 -4.68
N ALA A 139 -6.44 13.35 -4.69
CA ALA A 139 -7.73 13.26 -4.03
C ALA A 139 -8.83 12.87 -5.02
N ASP A 140 -10.01 12.50 -4.49
CA ASP A 140 -11.17 12.10 -5.30
C ASP A 140 -10.86 10.97 -6.31
N ALA A 141 -9.82 10.16 -6.07
CA ALA A 141 -9.36 9.13 -6.99
C ALA A 141 -10.33 7.93 -7.04
N LEU A 142 -10.82 7.60 -8.21
CA LEU A 142 -11.50 6.34 -8.50
C LEU A 142 -10.47 5.22 -8.71
N PRO A 143 -10.87 3.95 -8.70
CA PRO A 143 -9.96 2.84 -8.98
C PRO A 143 -9.17 2.99 -10.28
N ASP A 144 -9.84 3.41 -11.36
CA ASP A 144 -9.22 3.64 -12.67
C ASP A 144 -8.20 4.79 -12.64
N ASP A 145 -8.49 5.88 -11.90
CA ASP A 145 -7.58 7.02 -11.74
C ASP A 145 -6.28 6.59 -11.03
N LYS A 146 -6.38 5.66 -10.07
CA LYS A 146 -5.22 5.12 -9.36
C LYS A 146 -4.34 4.26 -10.29
N GLU A 147 -4.96 3.45 -11.15
CA GLU A 147 -4.24 2.67 -12.16
C GLU A 147 -3.53 3.60 -13.14
N GLU A 148 -4.23 4.62 -13.67
CA GLU A 148 -3.65 5.58 -14.62
C GLU A 148 -2.47 6.32 -14.01
N PHE A 149 -2.56 6.74 -12.76
CA PHE A 149 -1.46 7.41 -12.05
C PHE A 149 -0.22 6.52 -11.92
N VAL A 150 -0.38 5.23 -11.61
CA VAL A 150 0.74 4.28 -11.59
C VAL A 150 1.38 4.17 -12.97
N ARG A 151 0.57 4.04 -14.03
CA ARG A 151 1.02 3.97 -15.43
C ARG A 151 1.80 5.20 -15.85
N GLU A 152 1.32 6.38 -15.48
CA GLU A 152 2.03 7.65 -15.77
C GLU A 152 3.41 7.71 -15.13
N LEU A 153 3.53 7.28 -13.88
CA LEU A 153 4.83 7.24 -13.19
C LEU A 153 5.80 6.25 -13.86
N GLN A 154 5.31 5.09 -14.28
CA GLN A 154 6.10 4.09 -14.99
C GLN A 154 6.55 4.61 -16.37
N MET A 155 5.68 5.33 -17.11
CA MET A 155 6.07 5.98 -18.37
C MET A 155 7.15 7.06 -18.18
N GLN A 156 7.23 7.68 -17.01
CA GLN A 156 8.31 8.59 -16.63
C GLN A 156 9.61 7.87 -16.24
N GLY A 157 9.65 6.54 -16.35
CA GLY A 157 10.82 5.72 -15.99
C GLY A 157 10.99 5.52 -14.48
N LYS A 158 9.97 5.75 -13.68
CA LYS A 158 9.99 5.51 -12.23
C LYS A 158 9.59 4.08 -11.92
N THR A 159 10.26 3.47 -10.95
CA THR A 159 9.82 2.21 -10.34
C THR A 159 8.79 2.50 -9.27
N VAL A 160 7.60 1.95 -9.41
CA VAL A 160 6.44 2.25 -8.57
C VAL A 160 6.13 1.09 -7.65
N ALA A 161 6.13 1.36 -6.34
CA ALA A 161 5.56 0.45 -5.34
C ALA A 161 4.16 0.93 -4.95
N MET A 162 3.14 0.12 -5.20
CA MET A 162 1.76 0.41 -4.77
C MET A 162 1.47 -0.33 -3.46
N VAL A 163 0.93 0.40 -2.51
CA VAL A 163 0.52 -0.12 -1.19
C VAL A 163 -0.97 0.09 -1.03
N GLY A 164 -1.72 -0.97 -0.78
CA GLY A 164 -3.17 -0.91 -0.61
C GLY A 164 -3.69 -2.02 0.30
N ASP A 165 -4.94 -1.92 0.71
CA ASP A 165 -5.59 -2.89 1.60
C ASP A 165 -6.94 -3.42 1.06
N GLY A 166 -7.43 -2.86 -0.04
CA GLY A 166 -8.78 -3.07 -0.52
C GLY A 166 -8.94 -3.50 -1.97
N ILE A 167 -10.18 -3.87 -2.30
CA ILE A 167 -10.63 -4.23 -3.67
C ILE A 167 -10.44 -3.04 -4.63
N ASN A 168 -10.62 -1.83 -4.13
CA ASN A 168 -10.53 -0.60 -4.92
C ASN A 168 -9.10 -0.28 -5.38
N ASP A 169 -8.09 -0.95 -4.85
CA ASP A 169 -6.69 -0.78 -5.21
C ASP A 169 -6.15 -1.91 -6.08
N SER A 170 -6.95 -2.95 -6.35
CA SER A 170 -6.51 -4.19 -7.02
C SER A 170 -5.94 -3.94 -8.42
N GLN A 171 -6.52 -3.05 -9.20
CA GLN A 171 -6.03 -2.68 -10.54
C GLN A 171 -4.66 -1.99 -10.46
N ALA A 172 -4.53 -1.00 -9.60
CA ALA A 172 -3.27 -0.29 -9.37
C ALA A 172 -2.18 -1.20 -8.77
N LEU A 173 -2.56 -2.10 -7.85
CA LEU A 173 -1.66 -3.13 -7.31
C LEU A 173 -1.16 -4.08 -8.40
N ALA A 174 -2.05 -4.54 -9.29
CA ALA A 174 -1.67 -5.45 -10.39
C ALA A 174 -0.71 -4.82 -11.41
N LEU A 175 -0.80 -3.50 -11.60
CA LEU A 175 0.01 -2.77 -12.57
C LEU A 175 1.38 -2.37 -12.02
N ALA A 176 1.50 -2.13 -10.72
CA ALA A 176 2.71 -1.63 -10.07
C ALA A 176 3.89 -2.60 -10.22
N ASP A 177 5.13 -2.06 -10.28
CA ASP A 177 6.35 -2.86 -10.31
C ASP A 177 6.55 -3.67 -9.02
N VAL A 178 6.07 -3.14 -7.89
CA VAL A 178 6.01 -3.83 -6.60
C VAL A 178 4.63 -3.60 -5.99
N SER A 179 3.89 -4.66 -5.75
CA SER A 179 2.57 -4.60 -5.11
C SER A 179 2.63 -5.11 -3.68
N ILE A 180 2.10 -4.31 -2.75
CA ILE A 180 2.15 -4.60 -1.31
C ILE A 180 0.74 -4.50 -0.73
N ALA A 181 0.20 -5.61 -0.27
CA ALA A 181 -1.05 -5.64 0.48
C ALA A 181 -0.79 -5.49 1.98
N MET A 182 -1.63 -4.73 2.68
CA MET A 182 -1.49 -4.47 4.11
C MET A 182 -2.59 -5.08 4.96
N GLY A 183 -2.19 -5.68 6.09
CA GLY A 183 -3.11 -6.15 7.12
C GLY A 183 -3.92 -7.37 6.69
N LYS A 184 -5.14 -7.45 7.18
CA LYS A 184 -6.16 -8.40 6.71
C LYS A 184 -6.84 -7.83 5.46
N GLY A 185 -6.04 -7.49 4.43
CA GLY A 185 -6.57 -7.07 3.14
C GLY A 185 -7.61 -8.05 2.63
N THR A 186 -8.46 -7.62 1.73
CA THR A 186 -9.40 -8.54 1.07
C THR A 186 -8.62 -9.65 0.39
N ASP A 187 -9.19 -10.85 0.33
CA ASP A 187 -8.57 -12.01 -0.34
C ASP A 187 -8.06 -11.63 -1.74
N ILE A 188 -8.81 -10.77 -2.46
CA ILE A 188 -8.45 -10.26 -3.78
C ILE A 188 -7.16 -9.43 -3.77
N ALA A 189 -6.98 -8.53 -2.79
CA ALA A 189 -5.76 -7.73 -2.70
C ALA A 189 -4.55 -8.60 -2.35
N MET A 190 -4.74 -9.64 -1.51
CA MET A 190 -3.68 -10.58 -1.16
C MET A 190 -3.30 -11.49 -2.35
N ASP A 191 -4.24 -11.87 -3.20
CA ASP A 191 -3.99 -12.70 -4.38
C ASP A 191 -3.19 -11.96 -5.47
N VAL A 192 -3.34 -10.64 -5.55
CA VAL A 192 -2.67 -9.79 -6.55
C VAL A 192 -1.31 -9.27 -6.06
N ALA A 193 -1.13 -9.13 -4.75
CA ALA A 193 0.06 -8.52 -4.17
C ALA A 193 1.27 -9.47 -4.19
N MET A 194 2.44 -8.94 -4.59
CA MET A 194 3.73 -9.66 -4.52
C MET A 194 4.21 -9.82 -3.07
N VAL A 195 3.85 -8.87 -2.21
CA VAL A 195 4.21 -8.85 -0.78
C VAL A 195 2.97 -8.60 0.05
N THR A 196 2.75 -9.41 1.09
CA THR A 196 1.68 -9.20 2.06
C THR A 196 2.26 -8.91 3.42
N LEU A 197 1.94 -7.74 3.97
CA LEU A 197 2.29 -7.37 5.34
C LEU A 197 1.17 -7.85 6.28
N MET A 198 1.52 -8.66 7.27
CA MET A 198 0.55 -9.33 8.15
C MET A 198 -0.23 -8.38 9.08
N THR A 199 0.23 -7.14 9.19
CA THR A 199 -0.44 -6.10 9.99
C THR A 199 -0.61 -4.83 9.16
N SER A 200 -1.52 -3.97 9.58
CA SER A 200 -1.74 -2.66 8.97
C SER A 200 -0.84 -1.56 9.57
N ASP A 201 0.32 -1.92 10.15
CA ASP A 201 1.31 -0.96 10.63
C ASP A 201 2.25 -0.55 9.49
N LEU A 202 2.21 0.72 9.12
CA LEU A 202 3.04 1.28 8.05
C LEU A 202 4.54 1.23 8.33
N LEU A 203 4.98 1.10 9.60
CA LEU A 203 6.40 0.94 9.94
C LEU A 203 7.03 -0.35 9.38
N LEU A 204 6.21 -1.31 9.00
CA LEU A 204 6.72 -2.52 8.32
C LEU A 204 7.25 -2.22 6.91
N LEU A 205 6.76 -1.18 6.23
CA LEU A 205 7.23 -0.80 4.89
C LEU A 205 8.71 -0.41 4.88
N PRO A 206 9.15 0.63 5.64
CA PRO A 206 10.56 0.99 5.65
C PRO A 206 11.48 -0.16 6.12
N ARG A 207 11.00 -1.04 7.01
CA ARG A 207 11.73 -2.24 7.43
C ARG A 207 11.85 -3.27 6.29
N ALA A 208 10.78 -3.48 5.52
CA ALA A 208 10.80 -4.38 4.37
C ALA A 208 11.77 -3.88 3.28
N PHE A 209 11.77 -2.57 2.99
CA PHE A 209 12.72 -1.97 2.05
C PHE A 209 14.16 -2.07 2.53
N GLU A 210 14.42 -1.84 3.82
CA GLU A 210 15.76 -1.99 4.39
C GLU A 210 16.23 -3.44 4.33
N LEU A 211 15.39 -4.40 4.69
CA LEU A 211 15.68 -5.83 4.59
C LEU A 211 16.01 -6.24 3.15
N SER A 212 15.22 -5.75 2.18
CA SER A 212 15.46 -5.99 0.75
C SER A 212 16.83 -5.47 0.32
N ARG A 213 17.18 -4.22 0.69
CA ARG A 213 18.51 -3.62 0.39
C ARG A 213 19.66 -4.43 1.01
N GLN A 214 19.50 -4.85 2.25
CA GLN A 214 20.51 -5.67 2.94
C GLN A 214 20.68 -7.02 2.26
N THR A 215 19.58 -7.65 1.85
CA THR A 215 19.59 -8.93 1.11
C THR A 215 20.31 -8.79 -0.23
N VAL A 216 19.99 -7.77 -1.03
CA VAL A 216 20.66 -7.52 -2.31
C VAL A 216 22.15 -7.25 -2.12
N LYS A 217 22.53 -6.44 -1.12
CA LYS A 217 23.94 -6.20 -0.78
C LYS A 217 24.68 -7.49 -0.43
N LEU A 218 24.06 -8.35 0.34
CA LEU A 218 24.61 -9.64 0.74
C LEU A 218 24.76 -10.60 -0.43
N ILE A 219 23.78 -10.63 -1.36
CA ILE A 219 23.88 -11.38 -2.61
C ILE A 219 25.10 -10.90 -3.42
N HIS A 220 25.27 -9.61 -3.60
CA HIS A 220 26.44 -9.06 -4.31
C HIS A 220 27.75 -9.43 -3.62
N GLN A 221 27.81 -9.37 -2.29
CA GLN A 221 29.00 -9.79 -1.54
C GLN A 221 29.30 -11.27 -1.72
N ASN A 222 28.28 -12.14 -1.67
CA ASN A 222 28.43 -13.58 -1.86
C ASN A 222 28.93 -13.90 -3.27
N LEU A 223 28.35 -13.25 -4.29
CA LEU A 223 28.81 -13.38 -5.67
C LEU A 223 30.25 -12.92 -5.83
N PHE A 224 30.62 -11.76 -5.27
CA PHE A 224 32.00 -11.25 -5.30
C PHE A 224 32.98 -12.28 -4.73
N TRP A 225 32.72 -12.82 -3.54
CA TRP A 225 33.60 -13.83 -2.94
C TRP A 225 33.65 -15.10 -3.78
N ALA A 226 32.54 -15.58 -4.29
CA ALA A 226 32.51 -16.76 -5.17
C ALA A 226 33.35 -16.56 -6.44
N PHE A 227 33.28 -15.35 -7.05
CA PHE A 227 34.09 -15.03 -8.21
C PHE A 227 35.57 -14.88 -7.92
N ILE A 228 35.96 -14.23 -6.80
CA ILE A 228 37.35 -13.95 -6.49
C ILE A 228 38.11 -15.25 -6.22
N TYR A 229 37.49 -16.23 -5.55
CA TYR A 229 38.10 -17.54 -5.32
C TYR A 229 38.42 -18.25 -6.66
N ASN A 230 37.51 -18.17 -7.62
CA ASN A 230 37.71 -18.75 -8.95
C ASN A 230 38.73 -17.96 -9.77
N LEU A 231 38.67 -16.62 -9.75
CA LEU A 231 39.58 -15.73 -10.49
C LEU A 231 41.05 -15.94 -10.05
N ILE A 232 41.29 -16.21 -8.79
CA ILE A 232 42.64 -16.48 -8.25
C ILE A 232 42.97 -17.95 -8.40
N GLY A 233 42.06 -18.86 -8.11
CA GLY A 233 42.28 -20.30 -8.08
C GLY A 233 42.56 -20.90 -9.46
N ILE A 234 41.84 -20.49 -10.50
CA ILE A 234 42.00 -21.06 -11.85
C ILE A 234 43.40 -20.76 -12.44
N PRO A 235 43.94 -19.53 -12.42
CA PRO A 235 45.30 -19.29 -12.92
C PRO A 235 46.39 -20.03 -12.14
N ILE A 236 46.23 -20.14 -10.82
CA ILE A 236 47.17 -20.89 -9.98
C ILE A 236 47.09 -22.38 -10.32
N ALA A 237 45.88 -22.93 -10.49
CA ALA A 237 45.68 -24.33 -10.89
C ALA A 237 46.23 -24.60 -12.31
N ALA A 238 46.16 -23.63 -13.22
CA ALA A 238 46.71 -23.68 -14.57
C ALA A 238 48.26 -23.58 -14.56
N GLY A 239 48.89 -23.37 -13.40
CA GLY A 239 50.35 -23.38 -13.29
C GLY A 239 51.03 -22.05 -13.59
N ILE A 240 50.32 -20.92 -13.47
CA ILE A 240 50.90 -19.59 -13.71
C ILE A 240 52.07 -19.29 -12.81
N LEU A 241 52.14 -19.92 -11.63
CA LEU A 241 53.26 -19.78 -10.67
C LEU A 241 54.39 -20.79 -10.90
N PHE A 242 54.20 -21.80 -11.76
CA PHE A 242 55.17 -22.83 -12.03
C PHE A 242 56.52 -22.30 -12.57
N PRO A 243 56.54 -21.37 -13.55
CA PRO A 243 57.82 -20.82 -14.04
C PRO A 243 58.58 -19.96 -13.02
N ILE A 244 57.90 -19.44 -11.96
CA ILE A 244 58.49 -18.54 -10.97
C ILE A 244 59.05 -19.31 -9.79
N ASN A 245 58.29 -20.27 -9.23
CA ASN A 245 58.63 -20.99 -7.97
C ASN A 245 58.40 -22.48 -8.02
N GLY A 246 58.14 -23.08 -9.20
CA GLY A 246 57.89 -24.52 -9.34
C GLY A 246 56.60 -25.04 -8.65
N LEU A 247 55.71 -24.11 -8.21
CA LEU A 247 54.49 -24.47 -7.46
C LEU A 247 53.39 -24.88 -8.44
N LEU A 248 52.94 -26.11 -8.35
CA LEU A 248 51.70 -26.61 -8.90
C LEU A 248 50.64 -26.73 -7.82
N LEU A 249 49.43 -26.34 -8.10
CA LEU A 249 48.33 -26.43 -7.13
C LEU A 249 48.04 -27.94 -6.85
N ASN A 250 48.22 -28.34 -5.59
CA ASN A 250 47.82 -29.65 -5.15
C ASN A 250 46.28 -29.74 -5.19
N PRO A 251 45.69 -30.80 -5.79
CA PRO A 251 44.24 -31.02 -5.82
C PRO A 251 43.54 -30.89 -4.44
N MET A 252 44.26 -31.29 -3.39
CA MET A 252 43.80 -31.19 -2.01
C MET A 252 43.63 -29.72 -1.56
N LEU A 253 44.55 -28.82 -1.96
CA LEU A 253 44.44 -27.38 -1.67
C LEU A 253 43.32 -26.71 -2.48
N ALA A 254 43.11 -27.13 -3.72
CA ALA A 254 42.00 -26.66 -4.55
C ALA A 254 40.65 -27.03 -3.93
N SER A 255 40.50 -28.27 -3.48
CA SER A 255 39.29 -28.76 -2.81
C SER A 255 39.03 -28.03 -1.50
N ALA A 256 40.08 -27.77 -0.71
CA ALA A 256 39.98 -26.98 0.51
C ALA A 256 39.53 -25.53 0.23
N ALA A 257 40.09 -24.87 -0.79
CA ALA A 257 39.69 -23.50 -1.19
C ALA A 257 38.21 -23.42 -1.60
N MET A 258 37.70 -24.42 -2.35
CA MET A 258 36.29 -24.52 -2.71
C MET A 258 35.39 -24.71 -1.47
N ALA A 259 35.81 -25.54 -0.51
CA ALA A 259 35.07 -25.72 0.74
C ALA A 259 35.03 -24.42 1.56
N PHE A 260 36.14 -23.70 1.66
CA PHE A 260 36.18 -22.37 2.33
C PHE A 260 35.30 -21.34 1.65
N SER A 261 35.23 -21.31 0.32
CA SER A 261 34.32 -20.43 -0.44
C SER A 261 32.86 -20.69 -0.03
N SER A 262 32.44 -21.94 -0.03
CA SER A 262 31.06 -22.31 0.36
C SER A 262 30.76 -21.94 1.82
N VAL A 263 31.67 -22.21 2.74
CA VAL A 263 31.52 -21.86 4.15
C VAL A 263 31.43 -20.35 4.33
N SER A 264 32.24 -19.57 3.61
CA SER A 264 32.23 -18.10 3.65
C SER A 264 30.86 -17.54 3.23
N VAL A 265 30.30 -18.05 2.15
CA VAL A 265 28.97 -17.64 1.65
C VAL A 265 27.87 -17.96 2.68
N VAL A 266 27.91 -19.17 3.27
CA VAL A 266 26.92 -19.57 4.30
C VAL A 266 27.05 -18.69 5.55
N LEU A 267 28.25 -18.45 6.06
CA LEU A 267 28.48 -17.61 7.24
C LEU A 267 28.04 -16.17 6.99
N ASN A 268 28.32 -15.61 5.80
CA ASN A 268 27.89 -14.29 5.42
C ASN A 268 26.35 -14.22 5.33
N SER A 269 25.71 -15.23 4.76
CA SER A 269 24.25 -15.31 4.66
C SER A 269 23.58 -15.41 6.04
N LEU A 270 24.16 -16.17 6.96
CA LEU A 270 23.67 -16.27 8.34
C LEU A 270 23.78 -14.97 9.12
N SER A 271 24.64 -14.02 8.70
CA SER A 271 24.77 -12.72 9.33
C SER A 271 23.50 -11.87 9.20
N LEU A 272 22.68 -12.10 8.14
CA LEU A 272 21.40 -11.42 7.96
C LEU A 272 20.36 -11.83 9.01
N ALA A 273 20.37 -13.11 9.41
CA ALA A 273 19.42 -13.63 10.39
C ALA A 273 19.67 -13.11 11.82
N ARG A 274 20.84 -12.48 12.08
CA ARG A 274 21.21 -11.95 13.39
C ARG A 274 20.92 -10.45 13.56
N LYS A 275 20.44 -9.78 12.50
CA LYS A 275 20.05 -8.37 12.51
C LYS A 275 18.53 -8.23 12.55
#